data_707122486ddacd9d036cb0bda7a2c94f
#
_entry.id   707122486ddacd9d036cb0bda7a2c94f
#
_cell.length_a   1.000
_cell.length_b   1.000
_cell.length_c   1.000
_cell.angle_alpha   90.00
_cell.angle_beta   90.00
_cell.angle_gamma   90.00
#
_symmetry.space_group_name_H-M   'P 1'
#
loop_
_entity.id
_entity.type
_entity.pdbx_description
1 polymer ?
#
loop_
_entity_poly.entity_id
_entity_poly.type
_entity_poly.pdbx_seq_one_letter_code
_entity_poly.pdbx_strand_id
1 'polypeptide(L)'
;MLLFLGAFTALLWGLIPNLYRNLADLAGRVPQYLDSIAKWADGVIAQSGLQFSQNAAGMINTLAQKLGEHFASHAEEYAQIASRTIFSFVGTLFDFFLGVLVAFYLLLDTHRYKRLAGRLITAVINNPQKRSGIKRFLRETDGVLGKYIAGRLIETAILGVLCFIGLSIFGVDYSLIMAVTVALTNLIPYFGPWLGAVPVVLLAFLNNPASALWIAIFLFALQIIDNYIVSPKILGDMLEVSALWILVGVILGGGMFGIWGMILGAPAMSILSGLWNRFFKWRAQEQAKNDPQNGPAL
;
A
#
# COMPACT_ATOMS: atom_id res chain seq x y z
N MET A 1 3.41 25.73 7.56
CA MET A 1 4.43 24.87 8.18
C MET A 1 4.13 24.55 9.63
N LEU A 2 4.01 25.54 10.53
CA LEU A 2 3.72 25.29 11.95
C LEU A 2 2.41 24.55 12.18
N LEU A 3 1.34 24.86 11.45
CA LEU A 3 0.06 24.14 11.53
C LEU A 3 0.19 22.69 11.06
N PHE A 4 0.94 22.45 9.98
CA PHE A 4 1.19 21.09 9.49
C PHE A 4 2.04 20.28 10.48
N LEU A 5 3.10 20.88 11.03
CA LEU A 5 3.92 20.31 12.11
C LEU A 5 3.08 19.99 13.34
N GLY A 6 2.23 20.93 13.76
CA GLY A 6 1.35 20.76 14.90
C GLY A 6 0.32 19.64 14.69
N ALA A 7 -0.34 19.61 13.51
CA ALA A 7 -1.29 18.57 13.16
C ALA A 7 -0.63 17.18 13.08
N PHE A 8 0.56 17.09 12.47
CA PHE A 8 1.30 15.83 12.37
C PHE A 8 1.77 15.33 13.75
N THR A 9 2.30 16.23 14.59
CA THR A 9 2.72 15.88 15.95
C THR A 9 1.53 15.44 16.80
N ALA A 10 0.38 16.12 16.70
CA ALA A 10 -0.85 15.74 17.39
C ALA A 10 -1.39 14.38 16.89
N LEU A 11 -1.30 14.12 15.58
CA LEU A 11 -1.68 12.84 15.00
C LEU A 11 -0.78 11.70 15.52
N LEU A 12 0.54 11.90 15.53
CA LEU A 12 1.48 10.92 16.09
C LEU A 12 1.26 10.71 17.58
N TRP A 13 1.05 11.79 18.34
CA TRP A 13 0.81 11.72 19.78
C TRP A 13 -0.47 10.96 20.14
N GLY A 14 -1.50 11.08 19.30
CA GLY A 14 -2.75 10.32 19.48
C GLY A 14 -2.67 8.88 18.96
N LEU A 15 -1.99 8.65 17.88
CA LEU A 15 -1.99 7.37 17.15
C LEU A 15 -1.02 6.36 17.77
N ILE A 16 0.20 6.77 18.14
CA ILE A 16 1.24 5.88 18.66
C ILE A 16 0.84 5.22 19.98
N PRO A 17 0.38 5.96 21.03
CA PRO A 17 -0.03 5.31 22.27
C PRO A 17 -1.22 4.37 22.10
N ASN A 18 -2.17 4.72 21.22
CA ASN A 18 -3.31 3.88 20.93
C ASN A 18 -2.91 2.60 20.18
N LEU A 19 -2.01 2.69 19.20
CA LEU A 19 -1.44 1.51 18.53
C LEU A 19 -0.74 0.59 19.53
N TYR A 20 0.10 1.15 20.38
CA TYR A 20 0.82 0.37 21.40
C TYR A 20 -0.13 -0.34 22.36
N ARG A 21 -1.11 0.38 22.92
CA ARG A 21 -2.11 -0.20 23.83
C ARG A 21 -2.91 -1.30 23.15
N ASN A 22 -3.34 -1.06 21.93
CA ASN A 22 -4.16 -2.02 21.19
C ASN A 22 -3.38 -3.28 20.80
N LEU A 23 -2.11 -3.16 20.43
CA LEU A 23 -1.27 -4.33 20.16
C LEU A 23 -0.94 -5.11 21.44
N ALA A 24 -0.68 -4.41 22.55
CA ALA A 24 -0.44 -5.05 23.84
C ALA A 24 -1.71 -5.76 24.36
N ASP A 25 -2.87 -5.14 24.21
CA ASP A 25 -4.17 -5.69 24.58
C ASP A 25 -4.51 -6.91 23.70
N LEU A 26 -4.23 -6.81 22.41
CA LEU A 26 -4.40 -7.90 21.46
C LEU A 26 -3.53 -9.11 21.81
N ALA A 27 -2.24 -8.89 22.10
CA ALA A 27 -1.34 -9.95 22.53
C ALA A 27 -1.80 -10.64 23.81
N GLY A 28 -2.33 -9.84 24.79
CA GLY A 28 -2.88 -10.38 26.03
C GLY A 28 -4.18 -11.17 25.87
N ARG A 29 -4.97 -10.90 24.81
CA ARG A 29 -6.25 -11.56 24.55
C ARG A 29 -6.15 -12.80 23.64
N VAL A 30 -4.97 -13.10 23.06
CA VAL A 30 -4.79 -14.27 22.21
C VAL A 30 -5.32 -15.57 22.84
N PRO A 31 -5.06 -15.90 24.12
CA PRO A 31 -5.61 -17.11 24.74
C PRO A 31 -7.14 -17.12 24.77
N GLN A 32 -7.78 -15.97 25.05
CA GLN A 32 -9.25 -15.85 25.05
C GLN A 32 -9.85 -16.02 23.66
N TYR A 33 -9.15 -15.55 22.62
CA TYR A 33 -9.58 -15.73 21.24
C TYR A 33 -9.52 -17.20 20.81
N LEU A 34 -8.49 -17.93 21.21
CA LEU A 34 -8.36 -19.35 20.92
C LEU A 34 -9.49 -20.16 21.60
N ASP A 35 -9.84 -19.82 22.86
CA ASP A 35 -10.95 -20.41 23.58
C ASP A 35 -12.32 -20.10 22.89
N SER A 36 -12.49 -18.88 22.40
CA SER A 36 -13.68 -18.48 21.65
C SER A 36 -13.84 -19.24 20.33
N ILE A 37 -12.74 -19.49 19.61
CA ILE A 37 -12.71 -20.29 18.37
C ILE A 37 -13.09 -21.73 18.70
N ALA A 38 -12.53 -22.31 19.75
CA ALA A 38 -12.86 -23.67 20.20
C ALA A 38 -14.35 -23.81 20.51
N LYS A 39 -14.92 -22.89 21.31
CA LYS A 39 -16.35 -22.87 21.65
C LYS A 39 -17.26 -22.67 20.44
N TRP A 40 -16.86 -21.79 19.50
CA TRP A 40 -17.62 -21.60 18.26
C TRP A 40 -17.61 -22.86 17.40
N ALA A 41 -16.44 -23.50 17.26
CA ALA A 41 -16.31 -24.75 16.52
C ALA A 41 -17.17 -25.87 17.14
N ASP A 42 -17.14 -26.01 18.47
CA ASP A 42 -17.99 -26.97 19.20
C ASP A 42 -19.49 -26.69 18.95
N GLY A 43 -19.91 -25.42 18.92
CA GLY A 43 -21.29 -25.02 18.63
C GLY A 43 -21.73 -25.36 17.21
N VAL A 44 -20.90 -25.10 16.21
CA VAL A 44 -21.16 -25.42 14.78
C VAL A 44 -21.24 -26.94 14.60
N ILE A 45 -20.37 -27.68 15.24
CA ILE A 45 -20.30 -29.13 15.20
C ILE A 45 -21.54 -29.73 15.84
N ALA A 46 -21.98 -29.26 16.99
CA ALA A 46 -23.16 -29.72 17.69
C ALA A 46 -24.43 -29.52 16.85
N GLN A 47 -24.51 -28.45 16.05
CA GLN A 47 -25.67 -28.17 15.18
C GLN A 47 -25.66 -28.98 13.88
N SER A 48 -24.53 -29.44 13.40
CA SER A 48 -24.39 -30.10 12.08
C SER A 48 -24.81 -31.55 12.05
N GLY A 49 -24.97 -32.21 13.21
CA GLY A 49 -25.46 -33.61 13.32
C GLY A 49 -24.56 -34.68 12.65
N LEU A 50 -23.39 -34.29 12.17
CA LEU A 50 -22.49 -35.19 11.44
C LEU A 50 -21.58 -35.93 12.42
N GLN A 51 -21.54 -37.28 12.36
CA GLN A 51 -20.61 -38.11 13.13
C GLN A 51 -19.11 -37.81 12.86
N PHE A 52 -18.80 -37.11 11.76
CA PHE A 52 -17.48 -36.61 11.42
C PHE A 52 -16.98 -35.51 12.39
N SER A 53 -17.88 -35.00 13.21
CA SER A 53 -17.72 -33.84 14.07
C SER A 53 -16.83 -34.07 15.30
N GLN A 54 -16.86 -35.26 15.92
CA GLN A 54 -16.13 -35.50 17.16
C GLN A 54 -14.61 -35.54 16.96
N ASN A 55 -14.14 -36.08 15.82
CA ASN A 55 -12.71 -36.04 15.49
C ASN A 55 -12.25 -34.63 15.09
N ALA A 56 -13.09 -33.89 14.40
CA ALA A 56 -12.79 -32.48 14.02
C ALA A 56 -12.76 -31.56 15.25
N ALA A 57 -13.71 -31.72 16.19
CA ALA A 57 -13.71 -30.99 17.45
C ALA A 57 -12.44 -31.28 18.27
N GLY A 58 -12.07 -32.55 18.40
CA GLY A 58 -10.84 -32.97 19.07
C GLY A 58 -9.58 -32.37 18.43
N MET A 59 -9.51 -32.33 17.08
CA MET A 59 -8.42 -31.67 16.36
C MET A 59 -8.38 -30.16 16.62
N ILE A 60 -9.52 -29.47 16.54
CA ILE A 60 -9.60 -28.02 16.75
C ILE A 60 -9.20 -27.67 18.19
N ASN A 61 -9.72 -28.40 19.18
CA ASN A 61 -9.35 -28.18 20.57
C ASN A 61 -7.86 -28.47 20.84
N THR A 62 -7.30 -29.53 20.24
CA THR A 62 -5.87 -29.84 20.32
C THR A 62 -5.01 -28.78 19.66
N LEU A 63 -5.43 -28.26 18.50
CA LEU A 63 -4.76 -27.16 17.80
C LEU A 63 -4.83 -25.87 18.60
N ALA A 64 -6.02 -25.52 19.13
CA ALA A 64 -6.21 -24.34 19.94
C ALA A 64 -5.32 -24.39 21.22
N GLN A 65 -5.28 -25.54 21.89
CA GLN A 65 -4.43 -25.75 23.06
C GLN A 65 -2.94 -25.63 22.71
N LYS A 66 -2.48 -26.33 21.66
CA LYS A 66 -1.07 -26.24 21.21
C LYS A 66 -0.68 -24.83 20.78
N LEU A 67 -1.56 -24.13 20.07
CA LEU A 67 -1.34 -22.72 19.71
C LEU A 67 -1.30 -21.86 20.97
N GLY A 68 -2.22 -22.05 21.92
CA GLY A 68 -2.22 -21.33 23.19
C GLY A 68 -0.94 -21.52 24.00
N GLU A 69 -0.48 -22.77 24.14
CA GLU A 69 0.78 -23.10 24.79
C GLU A 69 1.99 -22.50 24.05
N HIS A 70 1.98 -22.55 22.72
CA HIS A 70 3.03 -21.95 21.89
C HIS A 70 3.06 -20.42 22.05
N PHE A 71 1.90 -19.77 22.00
CA PHE A 71 1.84 -18.33 22.23
C PHE A 71 2.24 -17.95 23.66
N ALA A 72 1.81 -18.71 24.66
CA ALA A 72 2.19 -18.43 26.06
C ALA A 72 3.69 -18.63 26.30
N SER A 73 4.29 -19.68 25.72
CA SER A 73 5.73 -19.95 25.85
C SER A 73 6.62 -18.95 25.09
N HIS A 74 6.10 -18.29 24.05
CA HIS A 74 6.83 -17.29 23.23
C HIS A 74 6.28 -15.88 23.39
N ALA A 75 5.45 -15.62 24.41
CA ALA A 75 4.79 -14.32 24.60
C ALA A 75 5.80 -13.16 24.69
N GLU A 76 6.95 -13.37 25.32
CA GLU A 76 8.01 -12.36 25.41
C GLU A 76 8.66 -12.08 24.06
N GLU A 77 8.89 -13.11 23.23
CA GLU A 77 9.41 -12.96 21.87
C GLU A 77 8.43 -12.19 20.98
N TYR A 78 7.14 -12.54 21.03
CA TYR A 78 6.10 -11.81 20.28
C TYR A 78 5.96 -10.36 20.74
N ALA A 79 6.06 -10.10 22.04
CA ALA A 79 6.07 -8.74 22.57
C ALA A 79 7.29 -7.94 22.09
N GLN A 80 8.46 -8.56 21.98
CA GLN A 80 9.66 -7.92 21.43
C GLN A 80 9.52 -7.66 19.92
N ILE A 81 8.95 -8.60 19.16
CA ILE A 81 8.69 -8.43 17.71
C ILE A 81 7.68 -7.28 17.53
N ALA A 82 6.58 -7.26 18.28
CA ALA A 82 5.60 -6.18 18.23
C ALA A 82 6.23 -4.82 18.57
N SER A 83 7.02 -4.77 19.63
CA SER A 83 7.75 -3.55 20.03
C SER A 83 8.71 -3.07 18.93
N ARG A 84 9.53 -3.95 18.37
CA ARG A 84 10.42 -3.62 17.24
C ARG A 84 9.66 -3.13 16.02
N THR A 85 8.53 -3.77 15.70
CA THR A 85 7.67 -3.37 14.59
C THR A 85 7.09 -1.98 14.79
N ILE A 86 6.64 -1.65 16.01
CA ILE A 86 6.14 -0.32 16.36
C ILE A 86 7.25 0.73 16.23
N PHE A 87 8.44 0.46 16.79
CA PHE A 87 9.56 1.40 16.68
C PHE A 87 10.03 1.58 15.23
N SER A 88 10.05 0.51 14.43
CA SER A 88 10.33 0.60 12.99
C SER A 88 9.27 1.42 12.26
N PHE A 89 8.00 1.25 12.59
CA PHE A 89 6.91 2.05 12.01
C PHE A 89 7.02 3.52 12.39
N VAL A 90 7.32 3.82 13.66
CA VAL A 90 7.58 5.20 14.12
C VAL A 90 8.78 5.82 13.39
N GLY A 91 9.86 5.06 13.22
CA GLY A 91 11.03 5.47 12.43
C GLY A 91 10.63 5.79 10.98
N THR A 92 9.88 4.92 10.33
CA THR A 92 9.38 5.15 8.96
C THR A 92 8.48 6.38 8.85
N LEU A 93 7.62 6.62 9.84
CA LEU A 93 6.81 7.84 9.91
C LEU A 93 7.67 9.10 10.08
N PHE A 94 8.70 9.02 10.90
CA PHE A 94 9.64 10.11 11.10
C PHE A 94 10.43 10.42 9.82
N ASP A 95 10.92 9.39 9.11
CA ASP A 95 11.59 9.53 7.83
C ASP A 95 10.66 10.13 6.76
N PHE A 96 9.40 9.69 6.74
CA PHE A 96 8.38 10.29 5.88
C PHE A 96 8.17 11.76 6.20
N PHE A 97 8.07 12.11 7.47
CA PHE A 97 7.94 13.50 7.91
C PHE A 97 9.14 14.35 7.51
N LEU A 98 10.36 13.86 7.70
CA LEU A 98 11.57 14.54 7.23
C LEU A 98 11.55 14.71 5.71
N GLY A 99 11.13 13.68 4.97
CA GLY A 99 10.95 13.74 3.52
C GLY A 99 9.96 14.83 3.09
N VAL A 100 8.81 14.91 3.76
CA VAL A 100 7.81 15.97 3.52
C VAL A 100 8.37 17.35 3.85
N LEU A 101 9.11 17.47 4.94
CA LEU A 101 9.76 18.73 5.34
C LEU A 101 10.78 19.19 4.27
N VAL A 102 11.63 18.29 3.81
CA VAL A 102 12.58 18.56 2.72
C VAL A 102 11.85 18.93 1.43
N ALA A 103 10.81 18.19 1.07
CA ALA A 103 9.98 18.48 -0.10
C ALA A 103 9.35 19.87 0.00
N PHE A 104 8.86 20.25 1.19
CA PHE A 104 8.31 21.58 1.43
C PHE A 104 9.37 22.70 1.22
N TYR A 105 10.60 22.52 1.73
CA TYR A 105 11.69 23.47 1.48
C TYR A 105 12.06 23.55 -0.01
N LEU A 106 12.07 22.42 -0.70
CA LEU A 106 12.30 22.40 -2.16
C LEU A 106 11.19 23.10 -2.92
N LEU A 107 9.93 22.99 -2.46
CA LEU A 107 8.79 23.66 -3.05
C LEU A 107 8.83 25.18 -2.83
N LEU A 108 9.28 25.66 -1.66
CA LEU A 108 9.41 27.08 -1.38
C LEU A 108 10.39 27.75 -2.35
N ASP A 109 11.47 27.08 -2.72
CA ASP A 109 12.50 27.59 -3.59
C ASP A 109 12.52 26.91 -4.99
N THR A 110 11.38 26.44 -5.46
CA THR A 110 11.24 25.71 -6.73
C THR A 110 11.90 26.42 -7.90
N HIS A 111 11.78 27.74 -7.98
CA HIS A 111 12.39 28.53 -9.05
C HIS A 111 13.92 28.52 -9.02
N ARG A 112 14.52 28.46 -7.84
CA ARG A 112 15.98 28.37 -7.66
C ARG A 112 16.49 26.99 -8.10
N TYR A 113 15.84 25.92 -7.65
CA TYR A 113 16.23 24.55 -8.00
C TYR A 113 16.02 24.24 -9.48
N LYS A 114 14.90 24.69 -10.08
CA LYS A 114 14.67 24.57 -11.53
C LYS A 114 15.74 25.31 -12.35
N ARG A 115 16.19 26.49 -11.90
CA ARG A 115 17.29 27.20 -12.54
C ARG A 115 18.63 26.50 -12.40
N LEU A 116 18.95 25.95 -11.21
CA LEU A 116 20.16 25.16 -10.97
C LEU A 116 20.18 23.91 -11.85
N ALA A 117 19.11 23.13 -11.87
CA ALA A 117 18.99 21.96 -12.74
C ALA A 117 19.13 22.34 -14.23
N GLY A 118 18.51 23.44 -14.65
CA GLY A 118 18.66 23.97 -16.00
C GLY A 118 20.09 24.35 -16.35
N ARG A 119 20.84 24.97 -15.42
CA ARG A 119 22.26 25.30 -15.59
C ARG A 119 23.13 24.05 -15.68
N LEU A 120 22.90 23.05 -14.82
CA LEU A 120 23.62 21.78 -14.85
C LEU A 120 23.42 21.05 -16.19
N ILE A 121 22.17 20.94 -16.65
CA ILE A 121 21.86 20.36 -17.95
C ILE A 121 22.58 21.11 -19.08
N THR A 122 22.65 22.44 -18.97
CA THR A 122 23.29 23.29 -19.96
C THR A 122 24.82 23.14 -19.95
N ALA A 123 25.40 22.95 -18.76
CA ALA A 123 26.84 22.78 -18.61
C ALA A 123 27.35 21.40 -19.10
N VAL A 124 26.54 20.35 -18.86
CA VAL A 124 26.95 18.97 -19.17
C VAL A 124 26.62 18.60 -20.63
N ILE A 125 25.55 19.19 -21.20
CA ILE A 125 25.05 18.80 -22.53
C ILE A 125 25.22 19.94 -23.51
N ASN A 126 26.17 19.82 -24.42
CA ASN A 126 26.46 20.84 -25.42
C ASN A 126 25.45 20.88 -26.59
N ASN A 127 24.76 19.77 -26.87
CA ASN A 127 23.84 19.67 -28.00
C ASN A 127 22.45 20.22 -27.63
N PRO A 128 21.94 21.27 -28.33
CA PRO A 128 20.63 21.89 -28.05
C PRO A 128 19.44 20.92 -28.18
N GLN A 129 19.50 19.99 -29.16
CA GLN A 129 18.43 19.01 -29.38
C GLN A 129 18.34 18.00 -28.23
N LYS A 130 19.48 17.46 -27.77
CA LYS A 130 19.54 16.58 -26.60
C LYS A 130 19.06 17.29 -25.34
N ARG A 131 19.41 18.57 -25.18
CA ARG A 131 18.99 19.40 -24.05
C ARG A 131 17.46 19.58 -23.99
N SER A 132 16.84 19.85 -25.13
CA SER A 132 15.38 19.99 -25.22
C SER A 132 14.67 18.66 -24.92
N GLY A 133 15.21 17.54 -25.39
CA GLY A 133 14.70 16.19 -25.13
C GLY A 133 14.72 15.84 -23.64
N ILE A 134 15.83 16.13 -22.94
CA ILE A 134 15.94 15.87 -21.51
C ILE A 134 14.98 16.76 -20.69
N LYS A 135 14.86 18.04 -21.01
CA LYS A 135 13.91 18.94 -20.34
C LYS A 135 12.47 18.47 -20.53
N ARG A 136 12.13 17.97 -21.72
CA ARG A 136 10.83 17.42 -21.99
C ARG A 136 10.59 16.15 -21.19
N PHE A 137 11.54 15.23 -21.17
CA PHE A 137 11.49 13.99 -20.38
C PHE A 137 11.27 14.26 -18.89
N LEU A 138 12.07 15.18 -18.29
CA LEU A 138 11.93 15.54 -16.90
C LEU A 138 10.54 16.13 -16.58
N ARG A 139 9.98 16.95 -17.48
CA ARG A 139 8.64 17.52 -17.30
C ARG A 139 7.55 16.45 -17.36
N GLU A 140 7.67 15.50 -18.27
CA GLU A 140 6.73 14.39 -18.40
C GLU A 140 6.81 13.47 -17.17
N THR A 141 8.02 13.14 -16.70
CA THR A 141 8.25 12.38 -15.47
C THR A 141 7.63 13.07 -14.25
N ASP A 142 7.87 14.38 -14.09
CA ASP A 142 7.27 15.20 -13.02
C ASP A 142 5.73 15.14 -13.07
N GLY A 143 5.16 15.25 -14.29
CA GLY A 143 3.73 15.13 -14.50
C GLY A 143 3.15 13.76 -14.14
N VAL A 144 3.81 12.68 -14.53
CA VAL A 144 3.37 11.30 -14.23
C VAL A 144 3.44 11.03 -12.73
N LEU A 145 4.61 11.32 -12.11
CA LEU A 145 4.82 11.11 -10.67
C LEU A 145 3.85 11.93 -9.82
N GLY A 146 3.73 13.23 -10.12
CA GLY A 146 2.88 14.13 -9.33
C GLY A 146 1.40 13.73 -9.38
N LYS A 147 0.88 13.45 -10.57
CA LYS A 147 -0.51 13.00 -10.74
C LYS A 147 -0.76 11.66 -10.05
N TYR A 148 0.15 10.69 -10.24
CA TYR A 148 0.01 9.37 -9.63
C TYR A 148 0.01 9.44 -8.10
N ILE A 149 0.99 10.13 -7.50
CA ILE A 149 1.08 10.25 -6.04
C ILE A 149 -0.16 10.96 -5.47
N ALA A 150 -0.56 12.09 -6.08
CA ALA A 150 -1.74 12.82 -5.64
C ALA A 150 -3.01 11.97 -5.78
N GLY A 151 -3.19 11.31 -6.93
CA GLY A 151 -4.33 10.43 -7.16
C GLY A 151 -4.36 9.27 -6.15
N ARG A 152 -3.22 8.63 -5.90
CA ARG A 152 -3.13 7.50 -4.97
C ARG A 152 -3.41 7.90 -3.52
N LEU A 153 -2.96 9.08 -3.09
CA LEU A 153 -3.28 9.62 -1.76
C LEU A 153 -4.77 9.91 -1.61
N ILE A 154 -5.41 10.51 -2.62
CA ILE A 154 -6.86 10.80 -2.60
C ILE A 154 -7.66 9.49 -2.56
N GLU A 155 -7.33 8.53 -3.43
CA GLU A 155 -7.96 7.19 -3.48
C GLU A 155 -7.86 6.50 -2.12
N THR A 156 -6.67 6.44 -1.55
CA THR A 156 -6.39 5.86 -0.24
C THR A 156 -7.19 6.53 0.89
N ALA A 157 -7.29 7.86 0.87
CA ALA A 157 -8.07 8.60 1.85
C ALA A 157 -9.58 8.27 1.74
N ILE A 158 -10.13 8.22 0.53
CA ILE A 158 -11.53 7.83 0.29
C ILE A 158 -11.78 6.41 0.78
N LEU A 159 -10.91 5.48 0.41
CA LEU A 159 -11.02 4.07 0.82
C LEU A 159 -10.94 3.93 2.34
N GLY A 160 -10.02 4.64 2.98
CA GLY A 160 -9.90 4.67 4.45
C GLY A 160 -11.15 5.16 5.15
N VAL A 161 -11.76 6.25 4.64
CA VAL A 161 -13.01 6.78 5.19
C VAL A 161 -14.16 5.79 5.00
N LEU A 162 -14.31 5.21 3.81
CA LEU A 162 -15.36 4.20 3.53
C LEU A 162 -15.16 2.95 4.39
N CYS A 163 -13.94 2.50 4.55
CA CYS A 163 -13.58 1.36 5.40
C CYS A 163 -13.91 1.66 6.87
N PHE A 164 -13.54 2.84 7.37
CA PHE A 164 -13.85 3.25 8.74
C PHE A 164 -15.35 3.31 9.02
N ILE A 165 -16.12 3.92 8.13
CA ILE A 165 -17.58 3.99 8.24
C ILE A 165 -18.17 2.58 8.27
N GLY A 166 -17.79 1.72 7.33
CA GLY A 166 -18.31 0.36 7.27
C GLY A 166 -17.97 -0.47 8.52
N LEU A 167 -16.71 -0.49 8.94
CA LEU A 167 -16.30 -1.22 10.14
C LEU A 167 -16.97 -0.67 11.40
N SER A 168 -17.21 0.64 11.48
CA SER A 168 -17.93 1.27 12.61
C SER A 168 -19.40 0.87 12.64
N ILE A 169 -20.06 0.74 11.49
CA ILE A 169 -21.46 0.24 11.39
C ILE A 169 -21.56 -1.20 11.86
N PHE A 170 -20.55 -2.03 11.54
CA PHE A 170 -20.49 -3.42 12.04
C PHE A 170 -20.14 -3.52 13.53
N GLY A 171 -19.87 -2.39 14.23
CA GLY A 171 -19.50 -2.38 15.63
C GLY A 171 -18.15 -3.04 15.91
N VAL A 172 -17.22 -2.99 14.96
CA VAL A 172 -15.91 -3.61 15.08
C VAL A 172 -15.05 -2.77 16.02
N ASP A 173 -14.52 -3.39 17.07
CA ASP A 173 -13.53 -2.76 17.92
C ASP A 173 -12.31 -2.35 17.10
N TYR A 174 -11.72 -1.19 17.42
CA TYR A 174 -10.55 -0.66 16.73
C TYR A 174 -10.76 -0.35 15.22
N SER A 175 -12.01 -0.09 14.79
CA SER A 175 -12.37 0.20 13.40
C SER A 175 -11.49 1.28 12.75
N LEU A 176 -11.09 2.31 13.50
CA LEU A 176 -10.19 3.36 13.01
C LEU A 176 -8.81 2.81 12.64
N ILE A 177 -8.22 1.99 13.49
CA ILE A 177 -6.89 1.43 13.24
C ILE A 177 -6.94 0.45 12.08
N MET A 178 -7.97 -0.38 12.01
CA MET A 178 -8.18 -1.30 10.91
C MET A 178 -8.37 -0.56 9.59
N ALA A 179 -9.16 0.50 9.57
CA ALA A 179 -9.37 1.33 8.39
C ALA A 179 -8.08 2.05 7.94
N VAL A 180 -7.31 2.59 8.88
CA VAL A 180 -5.99 3.19 8.58
C VAL A 180 -5.02 2.14 8.04
N THR A 181 -5.02 0.93 8.57
CA THR A 181 -4.18 -0.17 8.07
C THR A 181 -4.56 -0.52 6.63
N VAL A 182 -5.85 -0.70 6.33
CA VAL A 182 -6.33 -0.96 4.97
C VAL A 182 -5.96 0.19 4.03
N ALA A 183 -6.16 1.43 4.47
CA ALA A 183 -5.81 2.60 3.68
C ALA A 183 -4.32 2.67 3.37
N LEU A 184 -3.46 2.57 4.37
CA LEU A 184 -2.01 2.67 4.18
C LEU A 184 -1.45 1.54 3.32
N THR A 185 -1.91 0.31 3.53
CA THR A 185 -1.49 -0.82 2.71
C THR A 185 -1.95 -0.67 1.26
N ASN A 186 -3.13 -0.08 1.02
CA ASN A 186 -3.66 0.16 -0.32
C ASN A 186 -2.81 1.13 -1.15
N LEU A 187 -1.86 1.85 -0.56
CA LEU A 187 -0.84 2.60 -1.32
C LEU A 187 -0.01 1.68 -2.24
N ILE A 188 0.13 0.41 -1.91
CA ILE A 188 0.87 -0.57 -2.71
C ILE A 188 -0.09 -1.21 -3.72
N PRO A 189 0.10 -0.99 -5.03
CA PRO A 189 -0.77 -1.59 -6.04
C PRO A 189 -0.80 -3.11 -5.97
N TYR A 190 -1.96 -3.72 -6.18
CA TYR A 190 -2.24 -5.17 -6.16
C TYR A 190 -2.03 -5.88 -4.82
N PHE A 191 -0.98 -5.59 -4.08
CA PHE A 191 -0.67 -6.24 -2.80
C PHE A 191 -1.37 -5.57 -1.62
N GLY A 192 -1.59 -4.25 -1.71
CA GLY A 192 -2.18 -3.47 -0.63
C GLY A 192 -3.50 -4.00 -0.10
N PRO A 193 -4.47 -4.31 -0.96
CA PRO A 193 -5.76 -4.87 -0.54
C PRO A 193 -5.63 -6.12 0.32
N TRP A 194 -4.76 -7.04 -0.05
CA TRP A 194 -4.52 -8.29 0.68
C TRP A 194 -3.78 -8.06 1.98
N LEU A 195 -2.73 -7.24 1.94
CA LEU A 195 -1.95 -6.87 3.12
C LEU A 195 -2.79 -6.15 4.19
N GLY A 196 -3.81 -5.40 3.77
CA GLY A 196 -4.74 -4.73 4.67
C GLY A 196 -5.88 -5.63 5.13
N ALA A 197 -6.52 -6.36 4.21
CA ALA A 197 -7.69 -7.17 4.53
C ALA A 197 -7.37 -8.37 5.43
N VAL A 198 -6.25 -9.07 5.18
CA VAL A 198 -5.89 -10.27 5.93
C VAL A 198 -5.79 -10.02 7.43
N PRO A 199 -5.00 -9.05 7.95
CA PRO A 199 -4.94 -8.79 9.38
C PRO A 199 -6.30 -8.34 9.94
N VAL A 200 -7.08 -7.54 9.21
CA VAL A 200 -8.39 -7.06 9.67
C VAL A 200 -9.38 -8.22 9.82
N VAL A 201 -9.47 -9.10 8.80
CA VAL A 201 -10.34 -10.27 8.86
C VAL A 201 -9.90 -11.24 9.95
N LEU A 202 -8.57 -11.44 10.10
CA LEU A 202 -8.03 -12.30 11.16
C LEU A 202 -8.40 -11.78 12.54
N LEU A 203 -8.24 -10.49 12.80
CA LEU A 203 -8.62 -9.87 14.07
C LEU A 203 -10.11 -9.97 14.33
N ALA A 204 -10.93 -9.74 13.29
CA ALA A 204 -12.37 -9.91 13.39
C ALA A 204 -12.75 -11.36 13.70
N PHE A 205 -12.08 -12.34 13.09
CA PHE A 205 -12.29 -13.76 13.31
C PHE A 205 -11.92 -14.16 14.75
N LEU A 206 -10.83 -13.67 15.27
CA LEU A 206 -10.41 -13.92 16.63
C LEU A 206 -11.43 -13.38 17.65
N ASN A 207 -12.05 -12.26 17.38
CA ASN A 207 -13.03 -11.62 18.25
C ASN A 207 -14.41 -12.30 18.16
N ASN A 208 -14.92 -12.50 16.93
CA ASN A 208 -16.17 -13.18 16.65
C ASN A 208 -16.13 -13.81 15.23
N PRO A 209 -15.99 -15.15 15.13
CA PRO A 209 -15.91 -15.83 13.83
C PRO A 209 -17.09 -15.56 12.89
N ALA A 210 -18.31 -15.39 13.44
CA ALA A 210 -19.48 -15.09 12.63
C ALA A 210 -19.42 -13.68 12.02
N SER A 211 -18.92 -12.70 12.74
CA SER A 211 -18.74 -11.32 12.22
C SER A 211 -17.61 -11.22 11.21
N ALA A 212 -16.57 -12.05 11.33
CA ALA A 212 -15.45 -12.07 10.40
C ALA A 212 -15.87 -12.32 8.95
N LEU A 213 -16.86 -13.20 8.74
CA LEU A 213 -17.38 -13.46 7.41
C LEU A 213 -18.00 -12.20 6.78
N TRP A 214 -18.81 -11.47 7.55
CA TRP A 214 -19.44 -10.25 7.09
C TRP A 214 -18.40 -9.14 6.83
N ILE A 215 -17.40 -9.05 7.66
CA ILE A 215 -16.29 -8.11 7.48
C ILE A 215 -15.47 -8.47 6.24
N ALA A 216 -15.19 -9.75 5.99
CA ALA A 216 -14.52 -10.20 4.78
C ALA A 216 -15.35 -9.87 3.52
N ILE A 217 -16.66 -10.12 3.54
CA ILE A 217 -17.57 -9.76 2.44
C ILE A 217 -17.57 -8.23 2.23
N PHE A 218 -17.64 -7.46 3.31
CA PHE A 218 -17.60 -6.00 3.23
C PHE A 218 -16.30 -5.51 2.63
N LEU A 219 -15.14 -5.99 3.10
CA LEU A 219 -13.84 -5.59 2.54
C LEU A 219 -13.69 -6.01 1.08
N PHE A 220 -14.22 -7.17 0.70
CA PHE A 220 -14.26 -7.61 -0.69
C PHE A 220 -15.14 -6.68 -1.55
N ALA A 221 -16.34 -6.33 -1.06
CA ALA A 221 -17.21 -5.38 -1.75
C ALA A 221 -16.56 -3.98 -1.86
N LEU A 222 -15.90 -3.52 -0.79
CA LEU A 222 -15.15 -2.28 -0.79
C LEU A 222 -14.03 -2.30 -1.85
N GLN A 223 -13.35 -3.45 -2.01
CA GLN A 223 -12.33 -3.63 -3.03
C GLN A 223 -12.89 -3.61 -4.45
N ILE A 224 -14.10 -4.14 -4.66
CA ILE A 224 -14.81 -4.04 -5.94
C ILE A 224 -15.12 -2.56 -6.24
N ILE A 225 -15.64 -1.83 -5.25
CA ILE A 225 -15.92 -0.39 -5.39
C ILE A 225 -14.63 0.38 -5.73
N ASP A 226 -13.54 0.07 -5.05
CA ASP A 226 -12.24 0.68 -5.32
C ASP A 226 -11.79 0.43 -6.76
N ASN A 227 -11.72 -0.82 -7.19
CA ASN A 227 -11.21 -1.20 -8.50
C ASN A 227 -12.06 -0.72 -9.68
N TYR A 228 -13.39 -0.67 -9.53
CA TYR A 228 -14.31 -0.37 -10.64
C TYR A 228 -14.85 1.06 -10.61
N ILE A 229 -14.81 1.75 -9.48
CA ILE A 229 -15.41 3.08 -9.34
C ILE A 229 -14.38 4.12 -8.91
N VAL A 230 -13.69 3.90 -7.79
CA VAL A 230 -12.80 4.92 -7.18
C VAL A 230 -11.52 5.06 -7.99
N SER A 231 -10.81 3.96 -8.20
CA SER A 231 -9.54 3.94 -8.90
C SER A 231 -9.64 4.47 -10.35
N PRO A 232 -10.61 4.04 -11.18
CA PRO A 232 -10.76 4.59 -12.53
C PRO A 232 -11.10 6.08 -12.56
N LYS A 233 -11.88 6.57 -11.60
CA LYS A 233 -12.24 8.00 -11.53
C LYS A 233 -11.08 8.88 -11.09
N ILE A 234 -10.19 8.36 -10.24
CA ILE A 234 -9.09 9.14 -9.66
C ILE A 234 -7.82 8.98 -10.48
N LEU A 235 -7.42 7.74 -10.75
CA LEU A 235 -6.19 7.43 -11.48
C LEU A 235 -6.40 7.43 -12.99
N GLY A 236 -7.58 7.04 -13.48
CA GLY A 236 -7.91 7.00 -14.91
C GLY A 236 -6.83 6.28 -15.72
N ASP A 237 -6.51 6.82 -16.89
CA ASP A 237 -5.47 6.31 -17.79
C ASP A 237 -4.06 6.87 -17.46
N MET A 238 -3.81 7.25 -16.19
CA MET A 238 -2.52 7.86 -15.81
C MET A 238 -1.33 6.93 -16.02
N LEU A 239 -1.57 5.62 -15.95
CA LEU A 239 -0.57 4.59 -16.18
C LEU A 239 -0.87 3.88 -17.51
N GLU A 240 -0.30 4.37 -18.61
CA GLU A 240 -0.38 3.74 -19.94
C GLU A 240 0.46 2.44 -20.02
N VAL A 241 0.32 1.55 -19.01
CA VAL A 241 1.13 0.33 -18.87
C VAL A 241 0.23 -0.83 -18.53
N SER A 242 0.52 -2.01 -19.06
CA SER A 242 -0.22 -3.21 -18.67
C SER A 242 -0.02 -3.56 -17.19
N ALA A 243 -1.02 -4.20 -16.58
CA ALA A 243 -1.00 -4.66 -15.21
C ALA A 243 0.24 -5.49 -14.86
N LEU A 244 0.74 -6.29 -15.80
CA LEU A 244 1.94 -7.10 -15.63
C LEU A 244 3.17 -6.23 -15.36
N TRP A 245 3.36 -5.14 -16.11
CA TRP A 245 4.50 -4.26 -15.91
C TRP A 245 4.41 -3.49 -14.58
N ILE A 246 3.21 -3.11 -14.15
CA ILE A 246 3.01 -2.52 -12.83
C ILE A 246 3.42 -3.52 -11.74
N LEU A 247 2.98 -4.79 -11.86
CA LEU A 247 3.33 -5.85 -10.92
C LEU A 247 4.85 -6.07 -10.86
N VAL A 248 5.52 -6.14 -12.02
CA VAL A 248 6.98 -6.24 -12.10
C VAL A 248 7.65 -5.03 -11.43
N GLY A 249 7.15 -3.83 -11.68
CA GLY A 249 7.67 -2.61 -11.04
C GLY A 249 7.54 -2.63 -9.52
N VAL A 250 6.41 -3.10 -9.01
CA VAL A 250 6.17 -3.24 -7.55
C VAL A 250 7.12 -4.27 -6.94
N ILE A 251 7.30 -5.44 -7.58
CA ILE A 251 8.18 -6.50 -7.07
C ILE A 251 9.65 -6.05 -7.10
N LEU A 252 10.13 -5.55 -8.23
CA LEU A 252 11.52 -5.09 -8.35
C LEU A 252 11.79 -3.87 -7.47
N GLY A 253 10.87 -2.90 -7.48
CA GLY A 253 10.97 -1.72 -6.63
C GLY A 253 10.99 -2.12 -5.14
N GLY A 254 10.13 -3.05 -4.75
CA GLY A 254 10.07 -3.57 -3.39
C GLY A 254 11.37 -4.25 -2.96
N GLY A 255 11.96 -5.07 -3.83
CA GLY A 255 13.24 -5.73 -3.57
C GLY A 255 14.43 -4.77 -3.43
N MET A 256 14.40 -3.62 -4.14
CA MET A 256 15.51 -2.66 -4.13
C MET A 256 15.35 -1.55 -3.07
N PHE A 257 14.14 -1.04 -2.87
CA PHE A 257 13.88 0.15 -2.07
C PHE A 257 12.77 -0.07 -1.02
N GLY A 258 12.38 -1.33 -0.76
CA GLY A 258 11.34 -1.66 0.22
C GLY A 258 9.98 -1.05 -0.14
N ILE A 259 9.23 -0.61 0.86
CA ILE A 259 7.86 -0.06 0.71
C ILE A 259 7.82 1.13 -0.27
N TRP A 260 8.80 2.01 -0.23
CA TRP A 260 8.88 3.16 -1.15
C TRP A 260 9.05 2.72 -2.60
N GLY A 261 9.85 1.67 -2.83
CA GLY A 261 9.99 1.07 -4.15
C GLY A 261 8.70 0.41 -4.63
N MET A 262 7.93 -0.23 -3.76
CA MET A 262 6.62 -0.79 -4.12
C MET A 262 5.65 0.30 -4.56
N ILE A 263 5.56 1.40 -3.82
CA ILE A 263 4.67 2.52 -4.13
C ILE A 263 5.07 3.21 -5.45
N LEU A 264 6.36 3.47 -5.62
CA LEU A 264 6.89 4.18 -6.79
C LEU A 264 7.13 3.26 -8.00
N GLY A 265 7.06 1.95 -7.84
CA GLY A 265 7.29 0.97 -8.89
C GLY A 265 6.33 1.12 -10.07
N ALA A 266 5.05 1.38 -9.80
CA ALA A 266 4.04 1.58 -10.84
C ALA A 266 4.34 2.79 -11.74
N PRO A 267 4.54 4.01 -11.23
CA PRO A 267 4.89 5.15 -12.07
C PRO A 267 6.28 5.03 -12.70
N ALA A 268 7.24 4.37 -12.04
CA ALA A 268 8.55 4.10 -12.62
C ALA A 268 8.45 3.24 -13.88
N MET A 269 7.63 2.19 -13.86
CA MET A 269 7.37 1.36 -15.03
C MET A 269 6.62 2.10 -16.13
N SER A 270 5.71 3.00 -15.79
CA SER A 270 5.04 3.86 -16.78
C SER A 270 6.06 4.76 -17.50
N ILE A 271 6.96 5.39 -16.78
CA ILE A 271 8.03 6.22 -17.34
C ILE A 271 8.96 5.37 -18.22
N LEU A 272 9.36 4.19 -17.75
CA LEU A 272 10.24 3.28 -18.47
C LEU A 272 9.60 2.78 -19.76
N SER A 273 8.32 2.39 -19.72
CA SER A 273 7.54 1.99 -20.91
C SER A 273 7.43 3.14 -21.92
N GLY A 274 7.20 4.36 -21.46
CA GLY A 274 7.20 5.55 -22.33
C GLY A 274 8.53 5.77 -23.04
N LEU A 275 9.67 5.58 -22.34
CA LEU A 275 11.01 5.63 -22.95
C LEU A 275 11.21 4.52 -23.99
N TRP A 276 10.80 3.29 -23.65
CA TRP A 276 10.89 2.13 -24.54
C TRP A 276 10.12 2.34 -25.84
N ASN A 277 8.88 2.78 -25.72
CA ASN A 277 8.04 3.08 -26.88
C ASN A 277 8.64 4.17 -27.80
N ARG A 278 9.29 5.19 -27.22
CA ARG A 278 9.96 6.24 -27.97
C ARG A 278 11.20 5.73 -28.70
N PHE A 279 11.97 4.88 -28.04
CA PHE A 279 13.16 4.27 -28.63
C PHE A 279 12.78 3.43 -29.86
N PHE A 280 11.74 2.60 -29.76
CA PHE A 280 11.30 1.80 -30.89
C PHE A 280 10.70 2.63 -32.03
N LYS A 281 9.91 3.65 -31.71
CA LYS A 281 9.39 4.58 -32.74
C LYS A 281 10.53 5.29 -33.46
N TRP A 282 11.53 5.73 -32.75
CA TRP A 282 12.71 6.36 -33.33
C TRP A 282 13.47 5.38 -34.27
N ARG A 283 13.72 4.15 -33.78
CA ARG A 283 14.36 3.10 -34.60
C ARG A 283 13.56 2.76 -35.87
N ALA A 284 12.26 2.62 -35.74
CA ALA A 284 11.39 2.33 -36.90
C ALA A 284 11.43 3.46 -37.93
N GLN A 285 11.43 4.71 -37.50
CA GLN A 285 11.56 5.89 -38.38
C GLN A 285 12.92 5.95 -39.06
N GLU A 286 13.99 5.56 -38.41
CA GLU A 286 15.34 5.54 -38.97
C GLU A 286 15.50 4.42 -39.99
N GLN A 287 14.90 3.26 -39.73
CA GLN A 287 14.85 2.16 -40.71
C GLN A 287 14.04 2.53 -41.94
N ALA A 288 12.88 3.18 -41.75
CA ALA A 288 12.06 3.63 -42.90
C ALA A 288 12.74 4.70 -43.74
N LYS A 289 13.64 5.51 -43.20
CA LYS A 289 14.45 6.46 -43.96
C LYS A 289 15.58 5.82 -44.75
N ASN A 290 16.08 4.69 -44.25
CA ASN A 290 17.20 3.96 -44.85
C ASN A 290 16.74 2.81 -45.78
N ASP A 291 15.43 2.62 -45.96
CA ASP A 291 14.86 1.62 -46.85
C ASP A 291 14.93 2.15 -48.31
N PRO A 292 15.69 1.49 -49.21
CA PRO A 292 15.83 1.92 -50.59
C PRO A 292 14.52 1.89 -51.41
N GLN A 293 13.49 1.18 -50.91
CA GLN A 293 12.19 1.08 -51.60
C GLN A 293 11.26 2.29 -51.31
N ASN A 294 11.60 3.14 -50.33
CA ASN A 294 10.88 4.38 -50.01
C ASN A 294 11.59 5.64 -50.55
N GLY A 295 12.47 5.49 -51.52
CA GLY A 295 13.02 6.64 -52.26
C GLY A 295 11.90 7.43 -52.92
N PRO A 296 12.05 8.79 -53.06
CA PRO A 296 11.04 9.59 -53.75
C PRO A 296 10.85 9.04 -55.16
N ALA A 297 9.61 8.64 -55.47
CA ALA A 297 9.21 8.38 -56.85
C ALA A 297 9.49 9.65 -57.63
N LEU A 298 10.43 9.57 -58.58
CA LEU A 298 10.78 10.61 -59.54
C LEU A 298 9.57 10.94 -60.41
#